data_d2e2ec538d60a6f5ef832a7b930d58d3
#
_entry.id   d2e2ec538d60a6f5ef832a7b930d58d3
#
_cell.length_a   1.000
_cell.length_b   1.000
_cell.length_c   1.000
_cell.angle_alpha   90.00
_cell.angle_beta   90.00
_cell.angle_gamma   90.00
#
_symmetry.space_group_name_H-M   'P 1'
#
loop_
_entity.id
_entity.type
_entity.pdbx_description
1 polymer ?
#
loop_
_entity_poly.entity_id
_entity_poly.type
_entity_poly.pdbx_seq_one_letter_code
_entity_poly.pdbx_strand_id
1 'polypeptide(L)'
;MLFCLTSAVGKTPGNTRYLSIADSILSNVLNLYQTNDGLLTETYPVNPDQKITYLAGGTQQNGTLKASFLWPYSGMMSGCVALYKATGNKKYKKILEKRILPGMEQYWDNSRLPACYQSYPTKYGQHGRYYDDNIWV
;
A
#
# COMPACT_ATOMS: atom_id res chain seq x y z
N MET A 1 -30.60 -33.48 0.77
CA MET A 1 -29.59 -33.41 1.85
C MET A 1 -28.27 -32.99 1.22
N LEU A 2 -27.95 -31.71 1.29
CA LEU A 2 -26.80 -31.12 0.60
C LEU A 2 -25.64 -31.07 1.61
N PHE A 3 -24.61 -31.90 1.41
CA PHE A 3 -23.41 -31.90 2.23
C PHE A 3 -22.53 -30.70 1.81
N CYS A 4 -22.49 -29.66 2.64
CA CYS A 4 -21.56 -28.57 2.50
C CYS A 4 -20.20 -29.04 3.05
N LEU A 5 -19.28 -29.44 2.15
CA LEU A 5 -17.90 -29.74 2.50
C LEU A 5 -17.17 -28.41 2.77
N THR A 6 -17.13 -28.02 4.03
CA THR A 6 -16.21 -26.96 4.48
C THR A 6 -14.81 -27.53 4.51
N SER A 7 -14.00 -27.19 3.51
CA SER A 7 -12.56 -27.49 3.52
C SER A 7 -11.90 -26.70 4.66
N ALA A 8 -11.68 -27.37 5.79
CA ALA A 8 -10.82 -26.84 6.83
C ALA A 8 -9.38 -26.84 6.28
N VAL A 9 -8.90 -25.70 5.83
CA VAL A 9 -7.48 -25.53 5.51
C VAL A 9 -6.71 -25.66 6.83
N GLY A 10 -6.12 -26.83 7.05
CA GLY A 10 -5.32 -27.13 8.22
C GLY A 10 -4.16 -26.13 8.34
N LYS A 11 -4.10 -25.42 9.46
CA LYS A 11 -2.97 -24.53 9.80
C LYS A 11 -1.74 -25.39 10.04
N THR A 12 -0.86 -25.53 9.05
CA THR A 12 0.47 -26.10 9.26
C THR A 12 1.34 -25.15 10.12
N PRO A 13 2.20 -25.67 11.02
CA PRO A 13 3.04 -24.83 11.89
C PRO A 13 3.92 -23.81 11.15
N GLY A 14 4.34 -24.10 9.91
CA GLY A 14 5.06 -23.17 9.05
C GLY A 14 4.22 -21.95 8.63
N ASN A 15 2.93 -22.10 8.38
CA ASN A 15 2.02 -21.01 8.01
C ASN A 15 1.85 -19.98 9.12
N THR A 16 1.82 -20.38 10.39
CA THR A 16 1.64 -19.45 11.51
C THR A 16 2.84 -18.52 11.68
N ARG A 17 4.06 -19.01 11.46
CA ARG A 17 5.28 -18.18 11.52
C ARG A 17 5.28 -17.09 10.45
N TYR A 18 5.00 -17.44 9.19
CA TYR A 18 4.98 -16.46 8.10
C TYR A 18 3.84 -15.44 8.26
N LEU A 19 2.67 -15.87 8.72
CA LEU A 19 1.56 -14.97 9.03
C LEU A 19 1.92 -13.98 10.15
N SER A 20 2.61 -14.44 11.18
CA SER A 20 3.08 -13.55 12.27
C SER A 20 4.10 -12.54 11.76
N ILE A 21 5.04 -12.95 10.92
CA ILE A 21 6.02 -12.04 10.29
C ILE A 21 5.30 -11.00 9.43
N ALA A 22 4.37 -11.43 8.56
CA ALA A 22 3.62 -10.53 7.69
C ALA A 22 2.76 -9.54 8.49
N ASP A 23 2.11 -9.97 9.57
CA ASP A 23 1.36 -9.10 10.48
C ASP A 23 2.28 -8.06 11.15
N SER A 24 3.47 -8.50 11.59
CA SER A 24 4.46 -7.59 12.18
C SER A 24 4.96 -6.55 11.17
N ILE A 25 5.23 -6.96 9.93
CA ILE A 25 5.65 -6.05 8.86
C ILE A 25 4.54 -5.02 8.58
N LEU A 26 3.29 -5.45 8.37
CA LEU A 26 2.15 -4.55 8.15
C LEU A 26 2.00 -3.57 9.32
N SER A 27 2.08 -4.06 10.55
CA SER A 27 1.97 -3.24 11.76
C SER A 27 3.08 -2.20 11.84
N ASN A 28 4.32 -2.58 11.53
CA ASN A 28 5.47 -1.67 11.53
C ASN A 28 5.33 -0.61 10.43
N VAL A 29 4.93 -0.98 9.22
CA VAL A 29 4.68 -0.02 8.15
C VAL A 29 3.64 1.00 8.58
N LEU A 30 2.50 0.56 9.12
CA LEU A 30 1.44 1.45 9.55
C LEU A 30 1.80 2.32 10.77
N ASN A 31 2.68 1.86 11.64
CA ASN A 31 3.05 2.60 12.86
C ASN A 31 4.24 3.55 12.64
N LEU A 32 5.16 3.21 11.75
CA LEU A 32 6.39 3.98 11.55
C LEU A 32 6.32 4.91 10.34
N TYR A 33 5.66 4.48 9.26
CA TYR A 33 5.64 5.20 7.99
C TYR A 33 4.35 5.98 7.75
N GLN A 34 3.22 5.61 8.39
CA GLN A 34 1.94 6.27 8.10
C GLN A 34 1.90 7.68 8.69
N THR A 35 1.56 8.63 7.82
CA THR A 35 1.33 10.03 8.16
C THR A 35 -0.08 10.24 8.74
N ASN A 36 -0.32 11.39 9.37
CA ASN A 36 -1.62 11.70 9.99
C ASN A 36 -2.78 11.73 8.98
N ASP A 37 -2.51 11.97 7.71
CA ASP A 37 -3.49 12.01 6.63
C ASP A 37 -3.60 10.68 5.86
N GLY A 38 -2.97 9.61 6.38
CA GLY A 38 -3.12 8.25 5.87
C GLY A 38 -2.18 7.87 4.74
N LEU A 39 -1.29 8.77 4.28
CA LEU A 39 -0.22 8.41 3.36
C LEU A 39 0.90 7.65 4.08
N LEU A 40 1.85 7.14 3.33
CA LEU A 40 3.11 6.62 3.87
C LEU A 40 4.25 7.58 3.52
N THR A 41 5.27 7.62 4.36
CA THR A 41 6.57 8.21 4.01
C THR A 41 7.36 7.23 3.16
N GLU A 42 8.27 7.73 2.32
CA GLU A 42 9.13 6.87 1.49
C GLU A 42 10.19 6.14 2.32
N THR A 43 10.66 6.76 3.40
CA THR A 43 11.68 6.21 4.30
C THR A 43 11.33 6.44 5.75
N TYR A 44 11.91 5.62 6.62
CA TYR A 44 11.87 5.82 8.06
C TYR A 44 13.26 5.57 8.69
N PRO A 45 13.78 6.52 9.50
CA PRO A 45 13.24 7.86 9.71
C PRO A 45 13.18 8.67 8.40
N VAL A 46 12.31 9.68 8.35
CA VAL A 46 12.21 10.57 7.18
C VAL A 46 13.55 11.27 6.97
N ASN A 47 14.13 11.10 5.79
CA ASN A 47 15.35 11.77 5.40
C ASN A 47 15.03 12.95 4.48
N PRO A 48 15.15 14.21 4.96
CA PRO A 48 14.84 15.38 4.16
C PRO A 48 15.81 15.59 2.97
N ASP A 49 17.00 15.00 3.04
CA ASP A 49 18.04 15.16 2.00
C ASP A 49 18.03 14.00 1.00
N GLN A 50 17.05 13.08 1.09
CA GLN A 50 16.99 11.93 0.22
C GLN A 50 16.74 12.34 -1.23
N LYS A 51 17.70 12.05 -2.08
CA LYS A 51 17.58 12.18 -3.54
C LYS A 51 17.09 10.86 -4.12
N ILE A 52 16.06 10.91 -4.95
CA ILE A 52 15.58 9.73 -5.66
C ILE A 52 16.28 9.66 -6.99
N THR A 53 17.03 8.58 -7.19
CA THR A 53 17.83 8.36 -8.40
C THR A 53 17.28 7.27 -9.32
N TYR A 54 16.23 6.56 -8.91
CA TYR A 54 15.72 5.37 -9.62
C TYR A 54 14.50 5.63 -10.51
N LEU A 55 14.11 6.89 -10.71
CA LEU A 55 12.99 7.21 -11.59
C LEU A 55 13.36 6.98 -13.05
N ALA A 56 12.59 6.16 -13.73
CA ALA A 56 12.66 5.99 -15.17
C ALA A 56 12.41 7.35 -15.85
N GLY A 57 13.42 7.81 -16.63
CA GLY A 57 13.34 9.11 -17.31
C GLY A 57 14.23 10.21 -16.75
N GLY A 58 15.02 9.95 -15.71
CA GLY A 58 16.09 10.85 -15.24
C GLY A 58 15.61 12.16 -14.60
N THR A 59 14.34 12.32 -14.31
CA THR A 59 13.83 13.47 -13.58
C THR A 59 14.18 13.31 -12.10
N GLN A 60 15.29 13.93 -11.69
CA GLN A 60 15.55 14.12 -10.28
C GLN A 60 14.45 15.02 -9.72
N GLN A 61 13.58 14.48 -8.86
CA GLN A 61 12.76 15.33 -8.02
C GLN A 61 13.70 15.98 -6.99
N ASN A 62 14.06 17.22 -7.25
CA ASN A 62 14.76 18.06 -6.28
C ASN A 62 13.77 18.41 -5.16
N GLY A 63 13.90 17.78 -4.01
CA GLY A 63 13.09 18.07 -2.85
C GLY A 63 12.85 16.85 -1.96
N THR A 64 12.45 17.11 -0.73
CA THR A 64 12.05 16.09 0.25
C THR A 64 10.78 15.41 -0.22
N LEU A 65 10.83 14.09 -0.36
CA LEU A 65 9.61 13.30 -0.58
C LEU A 65 8.71 13.38 0.65
N LYS A 66 7.51 13.89 0.41
CA LYS A 66 6.48 14.06 1.46
C LYS A 66 5.60 12.82 1.64
N ALA A 67 5.63 11.91 0.67
CA ALA A 67 4.88 10.67 0.68
C ALA A 67 5.60 9.61 -0.15
N SER A 68 5.22 8.36 0.00
CA SER A 68 5.65 7.27 -0.88
C SER A 68 5.00 7.38 -2.26
N PHE A 69 5.60 6.71 -3.24
CA PHE A 69 4.96 6.52 -4.53
C PHE A 69 3.78 5.52 -4.43
N LEU A 70 2.94 5.52 -5.46
CA LEU A 70 1.77 4.64 -5.56
C LEU A 70 2.15 3.16 -5.48
N TRP A 71 3.23 2.76 -6.15
CA TRP A 71 3.64 1.36 -6.19
C TRP A 71 3.95 0.75 -4.82
N PRO A 72 4.82 1.30 -3.96
CA PRO A 72 5.00 0.76 -2.61
C PRO A 72 3.73 0.88 -1.75
N TYR A 73 2.89 1.90 -1.96
CA TYR A 73 1.61 2.03 -1.25
C TYR A 73 0.66 0.88 -1.61
N SER A 74 0.50 0.55 -2.90
CA SER A 74 -0.33 -0.56 -3.37
C SER A 74 0.20 -1.92 -2.89
N GLY A 75 1.52 -2.07 -2.76
CA GLY A 75 2.15 -3.26 -2.16
C GLY A 75 1.70 -3.50 -0.73
N MET A 76 1.63 -2.44 0.10
CA MET A 76 1.08 -2.54 1.46
C MET A 76 -0.40 -2.95 1.45
N MET A 77 -1.21 -2.37 0.55
CA MET A 77 -2.62 -2.74 0.39
C MET A 77 -2.77 -4.22 0.04
N SER A 78 -2.02 -4.70 -0.95
CA SER A 78 -2.01 -6.10 -1.38
C SER A 78 -1.61 -7.05 -0.24
N GLY A 79 -0.61 -6.69 0.56
CA GLY A 79 -0.19 -7.43 1.74
C GLY A 79 -1.30 -7.53 2.80
N CYS A 80 -2.01 -6.43 3.05
CA CYS A 80 -3.15 -6.40 3.97
C CYS A 80 -4.31 -7.30 3.49
N VAL A 81 -4.63 -7.25 2.19
CA VAL A 81 -5.65 -8.11 1.56
C VAL A 81 -5.25 -9.58 1.66
N ALA A 82 -3.97 -9.91 1.40
CA ALA A 82 -3.46 -11.28 1.53
C ALA A 82 -3.58 -11.81 2.96
N LEU A 83 -3.24 -11.00 3.97
CA LEU A 83 -3.42 -11.35 5.39
C LEU A 83 -4.89 -11.58 5.73
N TYR A 84 -5.80 -10.74 5.23
CA TYR A 84 -7.24 -10.95 5.43
C TYR A 84 -7.70 -12.28 4.81
N LYS A 85 -7.32 -12.55 3.56
CA LYS A 85 -7.68 -13.80 2.86
C LYS A 85 -7.12 -15.04 3.57
N ALA A 86 -5.88 -14.98 4.03
CA ALA A 86 -5.22 -16.12 4.68
C ALA A 86 -5.74 -16.41 6.09
N THR A 87 -6.26 -15.41 6.81
CA THR A 87 -6.62 -15.55 8.23
C THR A 87 -8.10 -15.45 8.51
N GLY A 88 -8.90 -14.83 7.63
CA GLY A 88 -10.28 -14.44 7.88
C GLY A 88 -10.45 -13.38 8.99
N ASN A 89 -9.35 -12.83 9.53
CA ASN A 89 -9.41 -11.92 10.66
C ASN A 89 -9.89 -10.53 10.23
N LYS A 90 -11.05 -10.14 10.73
CA LYS A 90 -11.70 -8.85 10.41
C LYS A 90 -10.86 -7.61 10.76
N LYS A 91 -9.81 -7.75 11.58
CA LYS A 91 -8.88 -6.63 11.86
C LYS A 91 -8.26 -6.10 10.57
N TYR A 92 -7.87 -6.97 9.64
CA TYR A 92 -7.25 -6.55 8.37
C TYR A 92 -8.26 -5.85 7.45
N LYS A 93 -9.51 -6.31 7.41
CA LYS A 93 -10.58 -5.59 6.72
C LYS A 93 -10.75 -4.18 7.28
N LYS A 94 -10.79 -4.04 8.62
CA LYS A 94 -10.89 -2.73 9.27
C LYS A 94 -9.68 -1.83 8.97
N ILE A 95 -8.47 -2.39 8.97
CA ILE A 95 -7.25 -1.66 8.59
C ILE A 95 -7.35 -1.17 7.14
N LEU A 96 -7.72 -2.05 6.22
CA LEU A 96 -7.90 -1.71 4.81
C LEU A 96 -8.87 -0.55 4.63
N GLU A 97 -10.09 -0.67 5.16
CA GLU A 97 -11.17 0.31 4.98
C GLU A 97 -10.93 1.64 5.68
N LYS A 98 -10.27 1.63 6.85
CA LYS A 98 -10.15 2.83 7.70
C LYS A 98 -8.79 3.52 7.61
N ARG A 99 -7.76 2.81 7.18
CA ARG A 99 -6.39 3.34 7.17
C ARG A 99 -5.77 3.37 5.78
N ILE A 100 -5.99 2.32 4.96
CA ILE A 100 -5.27 2.15 3.69
C ILE A 100 -6.05 2.79 2.54
N LEU A 101 -7.31 2.45 2.33
CA LEU A 101 -8.10 2.99 1.21
C LEU A 101 -8.19 4.52 1.21
N PRO A 102 -8.41 5.20 2.35
CA PRO A 102 -8.42 6.68 2.35
C PRO A 102 -7.09 7.32 1.90
N GLY A 103 -5.96 6.67 2.16
CA GLY A 103 -4.67 7.12 1.66
C GLY A 103 -4.48 6.82 0.17
N MET A 104 -4.94 5.66 -0.31
CA MET A 104 -4.91 5.27 -1.71
C MET A 104 -5.68 6.26 -2.60
N GLU A 105 -6.87 6.69 -2.15
CA GLU A 105 -7.70 7.66 -2.88
C GLU A 105 -7.00 9.00 -3.14
N GLN A 106 -5.97 9.35 -2.37
CA GLN A 106 -5.20 10.58 -2.59
C GLN A 106 -4.31 10.54 -3.84
N TYR A 107 -4.14 9.37 -4.45
CA TYR A 107 -3.43 9.20 -5.73
C TYR A 107 -4.37 9.26 -6.93
N TRP A 108 -5.72 9.24 -6.72
CA TRP A 108 -6.69 9.29 -7.79
C TRP A 108 -6.72 10.65 -8.46
N ASP A 109 -6.43 10.67 -9.78
CA ASP A 109 -6.43 11.89 -10.60
C ASP A 109 -7.56 11.85 -11.62
N ASN A 110 -8.58 12.66 -11.38
CA ASN A 110 -9.69 12.90 -12.30
C ASN A 110 -9.58 14.25 -13.03
N SER A 111 -8.49 14.98 -12.85
CA SER A 111 -8.26 16.27 -13.55
C SER A 111 -7.92 16.10 -15.04
N ARG A 112 -7.55 14.88 -15.44
CA ARG A 112 -7.20 14.50 -16.83
C ARG A 112 -7.93 13.23 -17.23
N LEU A 113 -8.26 13.08 -18.52
CA LEU A 113 -8.88 11.87 -19.06
C LEU A 113 -7.83 10.94 -19.70
N PRO A 114 -8.00 9.61 -19.59
CA PRO A 114 -8.92 8.93 -18.68
C PRO A 114 -8.55 9.16 -17.22
N ALA A 115 -9.55 9.19 -16.32
CA ALA A 115 -9.28 9.26 -14.89
C ALA A 115 -8.59 7.97 -14.43
N CYS A 116 -7.51 8.09 -13.66
CA CYS A 116 -6.77 6.95 -13.12
C CYS A 116 -5.85 7.39 -11.98
N TYR A 117 -5.22 6.45 -11.31
CA TYR A 117 -4.22 6.77 -10.30
C TYR A 117 -2.94 7.31 -10.95
N GLN A 118 -2.35 8.33 -10.34
CA GLN A 118 -1.03 8.82 -10.70
C GLN A 118 0.02 8.33 -9.69
N SER A 119 1.29 8.37 -10.09
CA SER A 119 2.39 7.78 -9.32
C SER A 119 2.65 8.44 -7.96
N TYR A 120 2.13 9.65 -7.71
CA TYR A 120 2.34 10.41 -6.47
C TYR A 120 1.03 11.12 -6.06
N PRO A 121 0.80 11.44 -4.75
CA PRO A 121 -0.47 11.99 -4.31
C PRO A 121 -0.83 13.32 -5.00
N THR A 122 -2.09 13.46 -5.43
CA THR A 122 -2.58 14.60 -6.23
C THR A 122 -2.41 15.96 -5.56
N LYS A 123 -2.45 16.02 -4.23
CA LYS A 123 -2.21 17.25 -3.47
C LYS A 123 -0.81 17.84 -3.66
N TYR A 124 0.14 17.09 -4.20
CA TYR A 124 1.49 17.55 -4.52
C TYR A 124 1.67 17.90 -5.99
N GLY A 125 0.60 17.95 -6.77
CA GLY A 125 0.59 18.32 -8.18
C GLY A 125 0.35 17.16 -9.13
N GLN A 126 0.55 17.43 -10.42
CA GLN A 126 0.41 16.42 -11.47
C GLN A 126 1.69 15.59 -11.59
N HIS A 127 1.52 14.27 -11.61
CA HIS A 127 2.59 13.30 -11.76
C HIS A 127 2.32 12.31 -12.88
N GLY A 128 3.30 11.46 -13.19
CA GLY A 128 3.18 10.40 -14.19
C GLY A 128 2.04 9.43 -13.85
N ARG A 129 1.43 8.87 -14.89
CA ARG A 129 0.42 7.82 -14.81
C ARG A 129 0.96 6.63 -15.58
N TYR A 130 1.14 5.53 -14.90
CA TYR A 130 1.76 4.34 -15.46
C TYR A 130 0.79 3.17 -15.40
N TYR A 131 0.79 2.33 -16.43
CA TYR A 131 -0.09 1.15 -16.50
C TYR A 131 0.24 0.15 -15.40
N ASP A 132 1.52 -0.08 -15.17
CA ASP A 132 2.00 -0.99 -14.13
C ASP A 132 1.56 -0.55 -12.73
N ASP A 133 1.66 0.74 -12.41
CA ASP A 133 1.15 1.29 -11.15
C ASP A 133 -0.35 1.00 -10.97
N ASN A 134 -1.16 1.20 -12.03
CA ASN A 134 -2.61 1.04 -11.98
C ASN A 134 -3.09 -0.42 -12.01
N ILE A 135 -2.25 -1.37 -12.43
CA ILE A 135 -2.57 -2.80 -12.38
C ILE A 135 -2.55 -3.33 -10.94
N TRP A 136 -1.75 -2.72 -10.06
CA TRP A 136 -1.59 -3.15 -8.66
C TRP A 136 -2.70 -2.61 -7.73
N VAL A 137 -3.55 -1.71 -8.16
CA VAL A 137 -4.67 -1.11 -7.42
C VAL A 137 -5.99 -1.79 -7.81
#